data_2ed136d9fc0625beefe853385e5d03ea
#
_entry.id   2ed136d9fc0625beefe853385e5d03ea
#
_cell.length_a   1.000
_cell.length_b   1.000
_cell.length_c   1.000
_cell.angle_alpha   90.00
_cell.angle_beta   90.00
_cell.angle_gamma   90.00
#
_symmetry.space_group_name_H-M   'P 1'
#
loop_
_entity.id
_entity.type
_entity.pdbx_description
1 polymer ?
#
loop_
_entity_poly.entity_id
_entity_poly.type
_entity_poly.pdbx_seq_one_letter_code
_entity_poly.pdbx_strand_id
1 'polypeptide(L)'
;MELDTLDFFTSFVSDRENAKSIVAMQHRMYCLNDIHQTIHNLRSAQTLDDIELFEIKNFCMISRDICKILSTCNIDILPFHDLNPIVEILDPEHNGIQSFYIYSAYDEKLAALRKEYDIAKNANENEKAERIRLECIEIEDRIREHLSEKLRNYSDAIQANYDQLAYLDLLLAKALLARDFKLCKPSISATDTNIKGAFNPVVAESLKERGGEFQPIDIHFGDTPNLITGANMSGKTVVLKTMSLIQLMFQFGFFVPAESAEIAPVEEIMTSIGDAQSEVNGLSSFAIEMLNIDKILKAVKSGQKILALVDELARTTNPSEGRALVNAFIKILSRHATRSLITTHYNGITAQCNRLRVKGLQVPEGTKVTPENINRYMDYSLVHTTEEEVPTEGLTIAEIFGIDEEFISEARKMIN
;
A
#
# COMPACT_ATOMS: atom_id res chain seq x y z
N MET A 1 10.21 -14.87 5.97
CA MET A 1 10.70 -13.93 7.03
C MET A 1 9.78 -12.72 7.20
N GLU A 2 9.57 -11.84 6.21
CA GLU A 2 8.68 -10.65 6.41
C GLU A 2 7.22 -11.02 6.67
N LEU A 3 6.63 -11.94 5.91
CA LEU A 3 5.28 -12.44 6.13
C LEU A 3 5.11 -13.17 7.49
N ASP A 4 6.16 -13.77 8.03
CA ASP A 4 6.09 -14.44 9.33
C ASP A 4 6.15 -13.41 10.47
N THR A 5 6.94 -12.35 10.30
CA THR A 5 6.94 -11.21 11.22
C THR A 5 5.58 -10.51 11.22
N LEU A 6 4.99 -10.29 10.05
CA LEU A 6 3.65 -9.72 9.92
C LEU A 6 2.57 -10.62 10.55
N ASP A 7 2.70 -11.95 10.44
CA ASP A 7 1.79 -12.91 11.05
C ASP A 7 1.78 -12.81 12.58
N PHE A 8 2.98 -12.70 13.15
CA PHE A 8 3.13 -12.44 14.58
C PHE A 8 2.43 -11.14 14.99
N PHE A 9 2.69 -10.03 14.28
CA PHE A 9 2.06 -8.75 14.59
C PHE A 9 0.55 -8.75 14.33
N THR A 10 0.07 -9.47 13.32
CA THR A 10 -1.38 -9.62 13.07
C THR A 10 -2.06 -10.36 14.21
N SER A 11 -1.43 -11.41 14.73
CA SER A 11 -1.90 -12.12 15.92
C SER A 11 -1.89 -11.21 17.15
N PHE A 12 -0.80 -10.44 17.34
CA PHE A 12 -0.65 -9.50 18.44
C PHE A 12 -1.73 -8.40 18.44
N VAL A 13 -2.02 -7.78 17.28
CA VAL A 13 -3.04 -6.71 17.20
C VAL A 13 -4.47 -7.26 17.24
N SER A 14 -4.66 -8.56 17.00
CA SER A 14 -5.97 -9.22 17.08
C SER A 14 -6.36 -9.59 18.51
N ASP A 15 -5.38 -9.71 19.40
CA ASP A 15 -5.61 -10.02 20.81
C ASP A 15 -6.08 -8.77 21.56
N ARG A 16 -7.24 -8.88 22.19
CA ARG A 16 -7.86 -7.79 22.98
C ARG A 16 -7.03 -7.37 24.20
N GLU A 17 -6.23 -8.28 24.75
CA GLU A 17 -5.38 -7.97 25.91
C GLU A 17 -4.31 -6.94 25.54
N ASN A 18 -3.86 -6.93 24.29
CA ASN A 18 -2.85 -6.01 23.78
C ASN A 18 -3.40 -4.62 23.36
N ALA A 19 -4.70 -4.42 23.36
CA ALA A 19 -5.33 -3.19 22.84
C ALA A 19 -4.77 -1.91 23.48
N LYS A 20 -4.49 -1.91 24.79
CA LYS A 20 -3.91 -0.75 25.50
C LYS A 20 -2.48 -0.48 25.06
N SER A 21 -1.68 -1.52 24.88
CA SER A 21 -0.30 -1.42 24.44
C SER A 21 -0.21 -0.90 22.99
N ILE A 22 -1.09 -1.37 22.11
CA ILE A 22 -1.18 -0.90 20.73
C ILE A 22 -1.50 0.59 20.69
N VAL A 23 -2.54 1.04 21.40
CA VAL A 23 -2.91 2.46 21.47
C VAL A 23 -1.77 3.30 22.06
N ALA A 24 -1.08 2.80 23.10
CA ALA A 24 0.05 3.49 23.69
C ALA A 24 1.23 3.61 22.70
N MET A 25 1.55 2.57 21.95
CA MET A 25 2.58 2.62 20.90
C MET A 25 2.21 3.62 19.80
N GLN A 26 0.98 3.54 19.26
CA GLN A 26 0.51 4.47 18.23
C GLN A 26 0.56 5.93 18.70
N HIS A 27 0.15 6.20 19.95
CA HIS A 27 0.22 7.55 20.51
C HIS A 27 1.67 8.05 20.62
N ARG A 28 2.61 7.18 21.02
CA ARG A 28 4.04 7.54 21.08
C ARG A 28 4.61 7.80 19.68
N MET A 29 4.29 6.95 18.71
CA MET A 29 4.73 7.11 17.32
C MET A 29 4.18 8.39 16.69
N TYR A 30 2.94 8.77 17.01
CA TYR A 30 2.35 10.02 16.53
C TYR A 30 3.11 11.28 17.01
N CYS A 31 3.83 11.18 18.14
CA CYS A 31 4.67 12.26 18.66
C CYS A 31 6.10 12.29 18.06
N LEU A 32 6.45 11.37 17.17
CA LEU A 32 7.73 11.37 16.47
C LEU A 32 7.75 12.45 15.38
N ASN A 33 8.87 13.17 15.33
CA ASN A 33 9.19 14.07 14.22
C ASN A 33 10.19 13.38 13.28
N ASP A 34 10.25 13.84 12.04
CA ASP A 34 11.34 13.49 11.13
C ASP A 34 12.64 14.18 11.57
N ILE A 35 13.59 13.41 12.06
CA ILE A 35 14.89 13.89 12.50
C ILE A 35 16.03 13.48 11.55
N HIS A 36 15.70 13.09 10.32
CA HIS A 36 16.68 12.62 9.33
C HIS A 36 17.80 13.66 9.11
N GLN A 37 17.43 14.94 8.95
CA GLN A 37 18.39 16.01 8.75
C GLN A 37 19.28 16.24 9.99
N THR A 38 18.71 16.16 11.19
CA THR A 38 19.45 16.28 12.46
C THR A 38 20.48 15.17 12.63
N ILE A 39 20.12 13.93 12.30
CA ILE A 39 21.07 12.80 12.29
C ILE A 39 22.15 13.03 11.24
N HIS A 40 21.82 13.53 10.06
CA HIS A 40 22.79 13.85 9.02
C HIS A 40 23.77 14.94 9.48
N ASN A 41 23.30 16.03 10.11
CA ASN A 41 24.13 17.09 10.63
C ASN A 41 25.08 16.59 11.73
N LEU A 42 24.58 15.75 12.63
CA LEU A 42 25.38 15.12 13.68
C LEU A 42 26.51 14.26 13.09
N ARG A 43 26.22 13.44 12.08
CA ARG A 43 27.21 12.60 11.37
C ARG A 43 28.23 13.42 10.60
N SER A 44 27.80 14.53 10.04
CA SER A 44 28.67 15.49 9.30
C SER A 44 29.53 16.36 10.20
N ALA A 45 29.59 16.07 11.49
CA ALA A 45 30.36 16.79 12.48
C ALA A 45 29.96 18.27 12.65
N GLN A 46 28.72 18.61 12.34
CA GLN A 46 28.17 19.94 12.63
C GLN A 46 27.81 20.05 14.13
N THR A 47 27.92 21.28 14.67
CA THR A 47 27.38 21.59 15.98
C THR A 47 25.86 21.74 15.87
N LEU A 48 25.14 20.98 16.65
CA LEU A 48 23.68 21.01 16.69
C LEU A 48 23.17 22.23 17.46
N ASP A 49 22.08 22.81 17.02
CA ASP A 49 21.38 23.88 17.74
C ASP A 49 20.43 23.30 18.82
N ASP A 50 19.75 24.19 19.56
CA ASP A 50 18.85 23.79 20.66
C ASP A 50 17.64 23.00 20.15
N ILE A 51 17.19 23.25 18.92
CA ILE A 51 16.06 22.55 18.30
C ILE A 51 16.50 21.12 17.95
N GLU A 52 17.65 20.98 17.31
CA GLU A 52 18.21 19.70 16.92
C GLU A 52 18.56 18.83 18.16
N LEU A 53 19.10 19.43 19.21
CA LEU A 53 19.34 18.75 20.50
C LEU A 53 18.03 18.31 21.17
N PHE A 54 16.99 19.15 21.08
CA PHE A 54 15.65 18.79 21.53
C PHE A 54 15.08 17.63 20.72
N GLU A 55 15.21 17.64 19.40
CA GLU A 55 14.72 16.57 18.53
C GLU A 55 15.34 15.23 18.87
N ILE A 56 16.67 15.18 19.09
CA ILE A 56 17.37 13.97 19.52
C ILE A 56 16.89 13.53 20.91
N LYS A 57 16.79 14.44 21.89
CA LYS A 57 16.29 14.14 23.23
C LYS A 57 14.90 13.51 23.17
N ASN A 58 13.97 14.17 22.46
CA ASN A 58 12.59 13.73 22.34
C ASN A 58 12.50 12.36 21.65
N PHE A 59 13.22 12.16 20.55
CA PHE A 59 13.31 10.89 19.86
C PHE A 59 13.79 9.76 20.77
N CYS A 60 14.89 9.98 21.49
CA CYS A 60 15.46 8.97 22.40
C CYS A 60 14.48 8.62 23.54
N MET A 61 13.76 9.60 24.09
CA MET A 61 12.75 9.37 25.12
C MET A 61 11.57 8.54 24.57
N ILE A 62 11.07 8.86 23.38
CA ILE A 62 9.98 8.11 22.73
C ILE A 62 10.44 6.69 22.39
N SER A 63 11.63 6.53 21.80
CA SER A 63 12.22 5.22 21.50
C SER A 63 12.30 4.34 22.75
N ARG A 64 12.81 4.89 23.86
CA ARG A 64 12.86 4.21 25.16
C ARG A 64 11.48 3.77 25.65
N ASP A 65 10.49 4.64 25.55
CA ASP A 65 9.11 4.33 25.98
C ASP A 65 8.49 3.22 25.13
N ILE A 66 8.72 3.23 23.82
CA ILE A 66 8.26 2.15 22.91
C ILE A 66 8.97 0.84 23.24
N CYS A 67 10.29 0.85 23.46
CA CYS A 67 11.05 -0.33 23.88
C CYS A 67 10.50 -0.95 25.19
N LYS A 68 10.11 -0.13 26.16
CA LYS A 68 9.46 -0.60 27.41
C LYS A 68 8.13 -1.27 27.12
N ILE A 69 7.29 -0.72 26.20
CA ILE A 69 6.03 -1.34 25.83
C ILE A 69 6.28 -2.68 25.13
N LEU A 70 7.21 -2.74 24.19
CA LEU A 70 7.58 -3.98 23.48
C LEU A 70 8.05 -5.06 24.45
N SER A 71 8.95 -4.71 25.39
CA SER A 71 9.43 -5.64 26.44
C SER A 71 8.29 -6.15 27.33
N THR A 72 7.33 -5.28 27.71
CA THR A 72 6.16 -5.69 28.50
C THR A 72 5.28 -6.68 27.73
N CYS A 73 5.24 -6.57 26.40
CA CYS A 73 4.50 -7.47 25.52
C CYS A 73 5.32 -8.69 25.07
N ASN A 74 6.55 -8.88 25.60
CA ASN A 74 7.50 -9.94 25.19
C ASN A 74 7.80 -9.95 23.68
N ILE A 75 7.95 -8.77 23.07
CA ILE A 75 8.29 -8.60 21.67
C ILE A 75 9.78 -8.29 21.54
N ASP A 76 10.59 -9.32 21.21
CA ASP A 76 12.06 -9.22 21.11
C ASP A 76 12.58 -9.33 19.65
N ILE A 77 11.66 -9.34 18.66
CA ILE A 77 12.04 -9.58 17.25
C ILE A 77 12.62 -8.35 16.55
N LEU A 78 12.58 -7.18 17.20
CA LEU A 78 13.12 -5.93 16.68
C LEU A 78 14.34 -5.51 17.49
N PRO A 79 15.54 -5.42 16.88
CA PRO A 79 16.76 -5.06 17.58
C PRO A 79 16.85 -3.55 17.80
N PHE A 80 16.45 -3.07 18.98
CA PHE A 80 16.64 -1.69 19.41
C PHE A 80 17.91 -1.52 20.23
N HIS A 81 18.63 -0.43 19.99
CA HIS A 81 19.76 0.00 20.84
C HIS A 81 19.24 0.73 22.08
N ASP A 82 19.97 0.59 23.18
CA ASP A 82 19.71 1.39 24.39
C ASP A 82 20.16 2.84 24.17
N LEU A 83 19.21 3.78 24.15
CA LEU A 83 19.45 5.20 24.02
C LEU A 83 19.37 5.95 25.36
N ASN A 84 19.29 5.26 26.51
CA ASN A 84 19.32 5.89 27.84
C ASN A 84 20.53 6.77 28.08
N PRO A 85 21.76 6.40 27.66
CA PRO A 85 22.94 7.27 27.85
C PRO A 85 22.76 8.65 27.16
N ILE A 86 22.06 8.71 26.03
CA ILE A 86 21.79 9.98 25.34
C ILE A 86 20.80 10.82 26.14
N VAL A 87 19.77 10.19 26.69
CA VAL A 87 18.79 10.89 27.54
C VAL A 87 19.46 11.46 28.78
N GLU A 88 20.38 10.72 29.41
CA GLU A 88 21.16 11.21 30.56
C GLU A 88 22.08 12.40 30.21
N ILE A 89 22.68 12.37 29.01
CA ILE A 89 23.48 13.50 28.50
C ILE A 89 22.63 14.74 28.31
N LEU A 90 21.41 14.59 27.74
CA LEU A 90 20.52 15.71 27.36
C LEU A 90 19.50 16.10 28.44
N ASP A 91 19.44 15.36 29.56
CA ASP A 91 18.57 15.63 30.70
C ASP A 91 19.37 15.50 32.03
N PRO A 92 20.41 16.32 32.24
CA PRO A 92 21.31 16.19 33.38
C PRO A 92 20.64 16.42 34.74
N GLU A 93 19.46 17.06 34.73
CA GLU A 93 18.67 17.31 35.94
C GLU A 93 17.61 16.23 36.19
N HIS A 94 17.51 15.20 35.30
CA HIS A 94 16.57 14.07 35.38
C HIS A 94 15.10 14.50 35.54
N ASN A 95 14.73 15.62 34.98
CA ASN A 95 13.38 16.15 35.13
C ASN A 95 12.35 15.49 34.19
N GLY A 96 12.80 14.74 33.17
CA GLY A 96 11.97 13.97 32.25
C GLY A 96 11.06 14.83 31.36
N ILE A 97 11.32 16.13 31.25
CA ILE A 97 10.50 17.06 30.47
C ILE A 97 10.87 16.96 28.97
N GLN A 98 9.86 16.90 28.13
CA GLN A 98 10.02 16.95 26.66
C GLN A 98 10.31 18.38 26.17
N SER A 99 11.36 18.99 26.72
CA SER A 99 11.90 20.26 26.29
C SER A 99 13.41 20.22 26.42
N PHE A 100 14.10 21.08 25.71
CA PHE A 100 15.54 21.23 25.80
C PHE A 100 15.91 22.72 25.82
N TYR A 101 16.86 23.04 26.63
CA TYR A 101 17.60 24.28 26.71
C TYR A 101 18.96 23.94 27.32
N ILE A 102 19.96 24.78 27.14
CA ILE A 102 21.24 24.55 27.79
C ILE A 102 21.08 24.67 29.31
N TYR A 103 21.11 23.52 30.00
CA TYR A 103 20.94 23.47 31.45
C TYR A 103 22.11 24.13 32.19
N SER A 104 21.80 24.80 33.30
CA SER A 104 22.86 25.34 34.18
C SER A 104 23.74 24.27 34.82
N ALA A 105 23.25 23.04 34.85
CA ALA A 105 24.00 21.88 35.33
C ALA A 105 25.20 21.49 34.44
N TYR A 106 25.30 21.98 33.21
CA TYR A 106 26.43 21.68 32.32
C TYR A 106 27.68 22.45 32.63
N ASP A 107 27.58 23.66 33.26
CA ASP A 107 28.70 24.53 33.54
C ASP A 107 28.43 25.40 34.78
N GLU A 108 29.31 25.35 35.81
CA GLU A 108 29.16 26.12 37.05
C GLU A 108 29.24 27.64 36.81
N LYS A 109 30.09 28.06 35.85
CA LYS A 109 30.23 29.48 35.50
C LYS A 109 28.96 29.99 34.83
N LEU A 110 28.36 29.23 33.95
CA LEU A 110 27.06 29.58 33.35
C LEU A 110 25.97 29.72 34.40
N ALA A 111 25.94 28.79 35.39
CA ALA A 111 24.99 28.88 36.50
C ALA A 111 25.17 30.15 37.34
N ALA A 112 26.40 30.55 37.59
CA ALA A 112 26.70 31.80 38.31
C ALA A 112 26.31 33.07 37.47
N LEU A 113 26.70 33.10 36.20
CA LEU A 113 26.40 34.20 35.32
C LEU A 113 24.90 34.44 35.11
N ARG A 114 24.13 33.39 34.98
CA ARG A 114 22.64 33.49 34.86
C ARG A 114 22.04 34.11 36.14
N LYS A 115 22.54 33.80 37.34
CA LYS A 115 22.09 34.44 38.57
C LYS A 115 22.46 35.93 38.58
N GLU A 116 23.70 36.24 38.16
CA GLU A 116 24.14 37.64 38.07
C GLU A 116 23.34 38.43 37.02
N TYR A 117 22.98 37.81 35.90
CA TYR A 117 22.14 38.40 34.88
C TYR A 117 20.78 38.80 35.45
N ASP A 118 20.12 37.88 36.17
CA ASP A 118 18.83 38.10 36.80
C ASP A 118 18.91 39.28 37.83
N ILE A 119 19.97 39.37 38.61
CA ILE A 119 20.18 40.43 39.55
C ILE A 119 20.37 41.80 38.81
N ALA A 120 21.23 41.85 37.79
CA ALA A 120 21.46 43.05 37.00
C ALA A 120 20.21 43.53 36.28
N LYS A 121 19.45 42.59 35.74
CA LYS A 121 18.18 42.88 35.04
C LYS A 121 17.14 43.45 35.99
N ASN A 122 17.00 42.88 37.17
CA ASN A 122 16.07 43.36 38.21
C ASN A 122 16.49 44.71 38.77
N ALA A 123 17.79 45.03 38.76
CA ALA A 123 18.33 46.36 39.15
C ALA A 123 18.25 47.40 38.02
N ASN A 124 17.75 47.06 36.83
CA ASN A 124 17.75 47.90 35.61
C ASN A 124 19.17 48.32 35.13
N GLU A 125 20.20 47.52 35.44
CA GLU A 125 21.59 47.72 34.98
C GLU A 125 21.75 47.12 33.55
N ASN A 126 21.13 47.74 32.56
CA ASN A 126 20.99 47.15 31.22
C ASN A 126 22.34 46.87 30.52
N GLU A 127 23.33 47.75 30.64
CA GLU A 127 24.66 47.56 30.02
C GLU A 127 25.41 46.34 30.64
N LYS A 128 25.27 46.17 31.94
CA LYS A 128 25.87 45.04 32.63
C LYS A 128 25.15 43.73 32.30
N ALA A 129 23.81 43.78 32.30
CA ALA A 129 22.99 42.62 31.91
C ALA A 129 23.35 42.16 30.49
N GLU A 130 23.51 43.06 29.54
CA GLU A 130 23.85 42.73 28.15
C GLU A 130 25.25 42.09 28.03
N ARG A 131 26.25 42.60 28.76
CA ARG A 131 27.58 41.96 28.83
C ARG A 131 27.51 40.52 29.34
N ILE A 132 26.81 40.32 30.46
CA ILE A 132 26.64 38.98 31.04
C ILE A 132 25.93 38.06 30.09
N ARG A 133 24.90 38.56 29.36
CA ARG A 133 24.19 37.81 28.36
C ARG A 133 25.11 37.31 27.24
N LEU A 134 26.00 38.15 26.74
CA LEU A 134 26.97 37.74 25.71
C LEU A 134 27.94 36.68 26.22
N GLU A 135 28.42 36.80 27.49
CA GLU A 135 29.27 35.80 28.10
C GLU A 135 28.52 34.41 28.27
N CYS A 136 27.23 34.46 28.63
CA CYS A 136 26.39 33.25 28.67
C CYS A 136 26.31 32.57 27.29
N ILE A 137 26.07 33.36 26.20
CA ILE A 137 25.99 32.80 24.84
C ILE A 137 27.28 32.09 24.43
N GLU A 138 28.44 32.69 24.71
CA GLU A 138 29.74 32.08 24.41
C GLU A 138 29.97 30.74 25.18
N ILE A 139 29.44 30.60 26.38
CA ILE A 139 29.50 29.35 27.12
C ILE A 139 28.51 28.36 26.59
N GLU A 140 27.29 28.78 26.27
CA GLU A 140 26.25 27.98 25.69
C GLU A 140 26.68 27.37 24.33
N ASP A 141 27.36 28.17 23.46
CA ASP A 141 27.90 27.68 22.19
C ASP A 141 28.93 26.58 22.39
N ARG A 142 29.85 26.72 23.37
CA ARG A 142 30.81 25.68 23.72
C ARG A 142 30.13 24.41 24.27
N ILE A 143 29.08 24.58 25.04
CA ILE A 143 28.30 23.42 25.53
C ILE A 143 27.62 22.71 24.36
N ARG A 144 27.03 23.42 23.39
CA ARG A 144 26.44 22.81 22.17
C ARG A 144 27.48 22.02 21.39
N GLU A 145 28.66 22.58 21.18
CA GLU A 145 29.76 21.88 20.51
C GLU A 145 30.13 20.59 21.24
N HIS A 146 30.33 20.65 22.55
CA HIS A 146 30.68 19.51 23.38
C HIS A 146 29.59 18.43 23.42
N LEU A 147 28.32 18.84 23.53
CA LEU A 147 27.19 17.89 23.47
C LEU A 147 27.13 17.21 22.10
N SER A 148 27.26 17.97 21.00
CA SER A 148 27.25 17.44 19.65
C SER A 148 28.38 16.44 19.42
N GLU A 149 29.59 16.73 19.93
CA GLU A 149 30.73 15.81 19.87
C GLU A 149 30.45 14.50 20.64
N LYS A 150 29.89 14.59 21.83
CA LYS A 150 29.52 13.40 22.62
C LYS A 150 28.45 12.57 21.92
N LEU A 151 27.39 13.21 21.39
CA LEU A 151 26.27 12.55 20.73
C LEU A 151 26.69 11.87 19.44
N ARG A 152 27.72 12.35 18.76
CA ARG A 152 28.24 11.76 17.52
C ARG A 152 28.59 10.28 17.67
N ASN A 153 29.09 9.88 18.82
CA ASN A 153 29.42 8.48 19.11
C ASN A 153 28.17 7.55 19.09
N TYR A 154 27.00 8.12 19.23
CA TYR A 154 25.73 7.40 19.23
C TYR A 154 24.95 7.55 17.93
N SER A 155 25.47 8.27 16.92
CA SER A 155 24.74 8.58 15.68
C SER A 155 24.26 7.33 14.94
N ASP A 156 25.02 6.22 14.97
CA ASP A 156 24.62 4.96 14.34
C ASP A 156 23.52 4.26 15.14
N ALA A 157 23.56 4.31 16.46
CA ALA A 157 22.50 3.76 17.30
C ALA A 157 21.18 4.55 17.15
N ILE A 158 21.28 5.89 17.05
CA ILE A 158 20.11 6.75 16.79
C ILE A 158 19.49 6.39 15.43
N GLN A 159 20.31 6.30 14.37
CA GLN A 159 19.84 5.93 13.04
C GLN A 159 19.20 4.54 13.03
N ALA A 160 19.84 3.55 13.66
CA ALA A 160 19.31 2.20 13.72
C ALA A 160 17.92 2.16 14.39
N ASN A 161 17.76 2.87 15.51
CA ASN A 161 16.45 2.96 16.17
C ASN A 161 15.43 3.75 15.34
N TYR A 162 15.85 4.79 14.61
CA TYR A 162 15.00 5.53 13.70
C TYR A 162 14.42 4.61 12.62
N ASP A 163 15.28 3.80 11.96
CA ASP A 163 14.88 2.84 10.96
C ASP A 163 13.97 1.74 11.54
N GLN A 164 14.29 1.26 12.77
CA GLN A 164 13.48 0.26 13.45
C GLN A 164 12.08 0.77 13.86
N LEU A 165 11.98 2.03 14.30
CA LEU A 165 10.67 2.63 14.60
C LEU A 165 9.82 2.82 13.36
N ALA A 166 10.42 3.25 12.24
CA ALA A 166 9.72 3.34 10.96
C ALA A 166 9.24 1.96 10.48
N TYR A 167 10.06 0.93 10.65
CA TYR A 167 9.67 -0.45 10.33
C TYR A 167 8.56 -0.98 11.24
N LEU A 168 8.62 -0.71 12.54
CA LEU A 168 7.57 -1.08 13.51
C LEU A 168 6.24 -0.40 13.16
N ASP A 169 6.26 0.89 12.80
CA ASP A 169 5.05 1.62 12.37
C ASP A 169 4.41 0.98 11.14
N LEU A 170 5.23 0.65 10.14
CA LEU A 170 4.78 -0.07 8.94
C LEU A 170 4.20 -1.45 9.27
N LEU A 171 4.85 -2.22 10.15
CA LEU A 171 4.34 -3.53 10.57
C LEU A 171 3.00 -3.43 11.30
N LEU A 172 2.86 -2.47 12.20
CA LEU A 172 1.60 -2.23 12.90
C LEU A 172 0.49 -1.81 11.93
N ALA A 173 0.78 -0.93 10.97
CA ALA A 173 -0.17 -0.51 9.96
C ALA A 173 -0.61 -1.70 9.08
N LYS A 174 0.33 -2.53 8.60
CA LYS A 174 0.04 -3.76 7.84
C LYS A 174 -0.80 -4.75 8.65
N ALA A 175 -0.46 -4.95 9.93
CA ALA A 175 -1.16 -5.88 10.82
C ALA A 175 -2.60 -5.43 11.12
N LEU A 176 -2.80 -4.14 11.39
CA LEU A 176 -4.12 -3.56 11.59
C LEU A 176 -4.98 -3.67 10.33
N LEU A 177 -4.40 -3.38 9.16
CA LEU A 177 -5.08 -3.56 7.87
C LEU A 177 -5.50 -5.03 7.67
N ALA A 178 -4.59 -5.97 7.96
CA ALA A 178 -4.86 -7.40 7.82
C ALA A 178 -6.02 -7.84 8.74
N ARG A 179 -6.04 -7.37 9.98
CA ARG A 179 -7.12 -7.64 10.94
C ARG A 179 -8.46 -7.06 10.47
N ASP A 180 -8.46 -5.78 10.10
CA ASP A 180 -9.69 -5.01 9.84
C ASP A 180 -10.39 -5.50 8.57
N PHE A 181 -9.63 -5.84 7.54
CA PHE A 181 -10.13 -6.41 6.28
C PHE A 181 -10.13 -7.94 6.23
N LYS A 182 -9.73 -8.63 7.32
CA LYS A 182 -9.62 -10.10 7.37
C LYS A 182 -8.79 -10.67 6.23
N LEU A 183 -7.64 -10.07 5.97
CA LEU A 183 -6.72 -10.52 4.93
C LEU A 183 -6.04 -11.83 5.31
N CYS A 184 -5.75 -12.69 4.34
CA CYS A 184 -5.04 -13.94 4.58
C CYS A 184 -3.53 -13.79 4.36
N LYS A 185 -2.74 -14.57 5.09
CA LYS A 185 -1.30 -14.74 4.85
C LYS A 185 -1.10 -15.52 3.56
N PRO A 186 -0.50 -14.94 2.51
CA PRO A 186 -0.22 -15.66 1.29
C PRO A 186 0.99 -16.60 1.45
N SER A 187 0.99 -17.71 0.72
CA SER A 187 2.16 -18.55 0.52
C SER A 187 2.81 -18.28 -0.84
N ILE A 188 4.12 -18.55 -0.92
CA ILE A 188 4.89 -18.36 -2.15
C ILE A 188 4.80 -19.63 -2.99
N SER A 189 4.34 -19.49 -4.24
CA SER A 189 4.39 -20.52 -5.25
C SER A 189 5.61 -20.37 -6.17
N ALA A 190 6.11 -21.46 -6.71
CA ALA A 190 7.18 -21.41 -7.71
C ALA A 190 6.64 -21.15 -9.13
N THR A 191 5.44 -21.61 -9.43
CA THR A 191 4.89 -21.66 -10.80
C THR A 191 3.57 -20.94 -10.96
N ASP A 192 2.55 -21.33 -10.22
CA ASP A 192 1.18 -20.91 -10.46
C ASP A 192 0.66 -20.00 -9.32
N THR A 193 -0.32 -19.21 -9.64
CA THR A 193 -1.09 -18.45 -8.66
C THR A 193 -2.46 -19.09 -8.49
N ASN A 194 -2.80 -19.42 -7.26
CA ASN A 194 -4.08 -20.01 -6.88
C ASN A 194 -4.69 -19.23 -5.72
N ILE A 195 -5.81 -18.60 -5.95
CA ILE A 195 -6.47 -17.72 -4.97
C ILE A 195 -7.91 -18.18 -4.81
N LYS A 196 -8.33 -18.40 -3.56
CA LYS A 196 -9.71 -18.72 -3.20
C LYS A 196 -10.33 -17.56 -2.43
N GLY A 197 -11.57 -17.25 -2.75
CA GLY A 197 -12.30 -16.20 -2.08
C GLY A 197 -11.68 -14.79 -2.26
N ALA A 198 -11.10 -14.50 -3.43
CA ALA A 198 -10.52 -13.20 -3.73
C ALA A 198 -11.58 -12.10 -3.71
N PHE A 199 -11.28 -10.98 -3.06
CA PHE A 199 -12.16 -9.82 -3.04
C PHE A 199 -11.40 -8.51 -3.20
N ASN A 200 -12.11 -7.45 -3.61
CA ASN A 200 -11.53 -6.11 -3.68
C ASN A 200 -12.05 -5.27 -2.51
N PRO A 201 -11.21 -4.91 -1.53
CA PRO A 201 -11.67 -4.18 -0.34
C PRO A 201 -12.38 -2.87 -0.66
N VAL A 202 -11.86 -2.09 -1.63
CA VAL A 202 -12.44 -0.80 -2.03
C VAL A 202 -13.83 -0.98 -2.62
N VAL A 203 -14.00 -1.98 -3.50
CA VAL A 203 -15.32 -2.28 -4.11
C VAL A 203 -16.27 -2.85 -3.06
N ALA A 204 -15.77 -3.70 -2.17
CA ALA A 204 -16.58 -4.29 -1.10
C ALA A 204 -17.12 -3.22 -0.13
N GLU A 205 -16.31 -2.24 0.27
CA GLU A 205 -16.77 -1.11 1.09
C GLU A 205 -17.80 -0.26 0.35
N SER A 206 -17.54 0.10 -0.89
CA SER A 206 -18.49 0.89 -1.69
C SER A 206 -19.84 0.18 -1.90
N LEU A 207 -19.83 -1.15 -2.06
CA LEU A 207 -21.05 -1.95 -2.14
C LEU A 207 -21.79 -1.97 -0.82
N LYS A 208 -21.07 -2.16 0.29
CA LYS A 208 -21.63 -2.18 1.64
C LYS A 208 -22.34 -0.87 2.00
N GLU A 209 -21.75 0.27 1.65
CA GLU A 209 -22.38 1.59 1.83
C GLU A 209 -23.72 1.72 1.09
N ARG A 210 -23.88 0.99 -0.03
CA ARG A 210 -25.11 0.94 -0.85
C ARG A 210 -26.03 -0.21 -0.49
N GLY A 211 -25.74 -0.94 0.60
CA GLY A 211 -26.54 -2.08 1.06
C GLY A 211 -26.36 -3.36 0.23
N GLY A 212 -25.29 -3.45 -0.57
CA GLY A 212 -24.91 -4.63 -1.33
C GLY A 212 -23.78 -5.41 -0.64
N GLU A 213 -23.49 -6.58 -1.19
CA GLU A 213 -22.37 -7.42 -0.76
C GLU A 213 -21.46 -7.74 -1.95
N PHE A 214 -20.15 -7.81 -1.68
CA PHE A 214 -19.17 -8.26 -2.67
C PHE A 214 -19.19 -9.79 -2.72
N GLN A 215 -19.28 -10.37 -3.93
CA GLN A 215 -19.16 -11.80 -4.12
C GLN A 215 -17.68 -12.14 -4.35
N PRO A 216 -17.02 -12.88 -3.43
CA PRO A 216 -15.66 -13.35 -3.63
C PRO A 216 -15.55 -14.32 -4.80
N ILE A 217 -14.37 -14.37 -5.42
CA ILE A 217 -14.12 -15.24 -6.58
C ILE A 217 -12.92 -16.15 -6.35
N ASP A 218 -12.95 -17.31 -6.96
CA ASP A 218 -11.81 -18.22 -7.05
C ASP A 218 -11.14 -18.07 -8.41
N ILE A 219 -9.79 -18.04 -8.43
CA ILE A 219 -9.03 -17.95 -9.67
C ILE A 219 -7.72 -18.73 -9.56
N HIS A 220 -7.40 -19.45 -10.64
CA HIS A 220 -6.13 -20.13 -10.82
C HIS A 220 -5.53 -19.76 -12.17
N PHE A 221 -4.25 -19.39 -12.19
CA PHE A 221 -3.52 -19.09 -13.40
C PHE A 221 -2.02 -19.33 -13.24
N GLY A 222 -1.38 -19.71 -14.34
CA GLY A 222 0.07 -19.92 -14.44
C GLY A 222 0.62 -19.32 -15.73
N ASP A 223 1.62 -19.94 -16.31
CA ASP A 223 2.35 -19.44 -17.49
C ASP A 223 1.56 -19.56 -18.81
N THR A 224 0.37 -20.19 -18.78
CA THR A 224 -0.57 -20.19 -19.92
C THR A 224 -1.47 -18.96 -19.86
N PRO A 225 -1.62 -18.19 -20.95
CA PRO A 225 -2.53 -17.06 -20.97
C PRO A 225 -3.97 -17.45 -20.62
N ASN A 226 -4.65 -16.63 -19.83
CA ASN A 226 -6.05 -16.83 -19.46
C ASN A 226 -6.91 -15.77 -20.11
N LEU A 227 -7.92 -16.21 -20.86
CA LEU A 227 -8.91 -15.36 -21.51
C LEU A 227 -10.20 -15.38 -20.68
N ILE A 228 -10.61 -14.22 -20.18
CA ILE A 228 -11.82 -14.06 -19.39
C ILE A 228 -12.91 -13.46 -20.28
N THR A 229 -14.01 -14.17 -20.46
CA THR A 229 -15.18 -13.74 -21.21
C THR A 229 -16.37 -13.50 -20.29
N GLY A 230 -17.36 -12.80 -20.77
CA GLY A 230 -18.60 -12.50 -20.05
C GLY A 230 -19.26 -11.24 -20.57
N ALA A 231 -20.53 -11.06 -20.26
CA ALA A 231 -21.30 -9.89 -20.66
C ALA A 231 -20.71 -8.58 -20.12
N ASN A 232 -21.13 -7.46 -20.68
CA ASN A 232 -20.87 -6.16 -20.08
C ASN A 232 -21.52 -6.10 -18.69
N MET A 233 -20.90 -5.39 -17.74
CA MET A 233 -21.29 -5.33 -16.33
C MET A 233 -21.06 -6.63 -15.53
N SER A 234 -20.48 -7.69 -16.12
CA SER A 234 -20.17 -8.94 -15.40
C SER A 234 -18.96 -8.86 -14.45
N GLY A 235 -18.34 -7.71 -14.28
CA GLY A 235 -17.23 -7.52 -13.32
C GLY A 235 -15.84 -7.89 -13.84
N LYS A 236 -15.64 -8.16 -15.13
CA LYS A 236 -14.32 -8.52 -15.72
C LYS A 236 -13.19 -7.56 -15.33
N THR A 237 -13.42 -6.26 -15.45
CA THR A 237 -12.47 -5.22 -15.04
C THR A 237 -12.16 -5.26 -13.54
N VAL A 238 -13.16 -5.58 -12.70
CA VAL A 238 -12.96 -5.72 -11.24
C VAL A 238 -12.07 -6.91 -10.93
N VAL A 239 -12.24 -8.03 -11.64
CA VAL A 239 -11.34 -9.20 -11.52
C VAL A 239 -9.89 -8.79 -11.78
N LEU A 240 -9.60 -8.10 -12.89
CA LEU A 240 -8.23 -7.67 -13.22
C LEU A 240 -7.66 -6.72 -12.17
N LYS A 241 -8.44 -5.73 -11.73
CA LYS A 241 -8.02 -4.79 -10.67
C LYS A 241 -7.77 -5.50 -9.34
N THR A 242 -8.57 -6.50 -9.00
CA THR A 242 -8.40 -7.30 -7.79
C THR A 242 -7.11 -8.12 -7.86
N MET A 243 -6.83 -8.76 -8.99
CA MET A 243 -5.58 -9.52 -9.17
C MET A 243 -4.35 -8.63 -9.14
N SER A 244 -4.42 -7.43 -9.75
CA SER A 244 -3.35 -6.43 -9.65
C SER A 244 -3.08 -6.04 -8.19
N LEU A 245 -4.14 -5.74 -7.43
CA LEU A 245 -4.04 -5.38 -6.01
C LEU A 245 -3.42 -6.51 -5.18
N ILE A 246 -3.92 -7.75 -5.33
CA ILE A 246 -3.42 -8.92 -4.60
C ILE A 246 -1.93 -9.15 -4.91
N GLN A 247 -1.53 -9.10 -6.18
CA GLN A 247 -0.14 -9.29 -6.57
C GLN A 247 0.77 -8.19 -6.00
N LEU A 248 0.34 -6.92 -6.02
CA LEU A 248 1.07 -5.80 -5.42
C LEU A 248 1.20 -5.98 -3.91
N MET A 249 0.10 -6.24 -3.21
CA MET A 249 0.11 -6.45 -1.76
C MET A 249 1.06 -7.59 -1.37
N PHE A 250 1.01 -8.71 -2.08
CA PHE A 250 1.92 -9.84 -1.89
C PHE A 250 3.39 -9.42 -2.05
N GLN A 251 3.74 -8.73 -3.12
CA GLN A 251 5.13 -8.35 -3.41
C GLN A 251 5.68 -7.30 -2.44
N PHE A 252 4.82 -6.48 -1.85
CA PHE A 252 5.19 -5.55 -0.78
C PHE A 252 5.10 -6.16 0.63
N GLY A 253 4.92 -7.49 0.75
CA GLY A 253 4.89 -8.19 2.02
C GLY A 253 3.66 -7.88 2.88
N PHE A 254 2.51 -7.62 2.26
CA PHE A 254 1.22 -7.54 2.94
C PHE A 254 0.52 -8.91 2.93
N PHE A 255 -0.41 -9.11 3.84
CA PHE A 255 -1.46 -10.09 3.67
C PHE A 255 -2.41 -9.64 2.57
N VAL A 256 -3.13 -10.59 1.96
CA VAL A 256 -3.91 -10.34 0.74
C VAL A 256 -5.40 -10.56 0.95
N PRO A 257 -6.25 -9.83 0.21
CA PRO A 257 -7.71 -9.95 0.32
C PRO A 257 -8.22 -11.23 -0.36
N ALA A 258 -8.14 -12.33 0.37
CA ALA A 258 -8.61 -13.65 -0.04
C ALA A 258 -8.86 -14.53 1.20
N GLU A 259 -9.56 -15.65 1.03
CA GLU A 259 -9.66 -16.69 2.05
C GLU A 259 -8.37 -17.51 2.15
N SER A 260 -7.76 -17.81 1.00
CA SER A 260 -6.43 -18.41 0.90
C SER A 260 -5.76 -18.03 -0.41
N ALA A 261 -4.43 -17.89 -0.39
CA ALA A 261 -3.67 -17.50 -1.57
C ALA A 261 -2.30 -18.18 -1.60
N GLU A 262 -2.00 -18.79 -2.74
CA GLU A 262 -0.67 -19.25 -3.11
C GLU A 262 -0.26 -18.49 -4.37
N ILE A 263 0.79 -17.65 -4.28
CA ILE A 263 1.09 -16.63 -5.29
C ILE A 263 2.51 -16.81 -5.79
N ALA A 264 2.65 -16.85 -7.12
CA ALA A 264 3.95 -16.82 -7.77
C ALA A 264 4.45 -15.38 -7.94
N PRO A 265 5.68 -15.06 -7.52
CA PRO A 265 6.25 -13.73 -7.68
C PRO A 265 6.51 -13.41 -9.15
N VAL A 266 6.42 -12.11 -9.48
CA VAL A 266 6.76 -11.57 -10.79
C VAL A 266 7.71 -10.39 -10.63
N GLU A 267 8.46 -10.06 -11.70
CA GLU A 267 9.36 -8.90 -11.70
C GLU A 267 8.58 -7.60 -11.86
N GLU A 268 7.50 -7.64 -12.64
CA GLU A 268 6.67 -6.46 -12.90
C GLU A 268 5.21 -6.84 -13.17
N ILE A 269 4.29 -5.97 -12.77
CA ILE A 269 2.87 -6.05 -13.13
C ILE A 269 2.62 -5.00 -14.20
N MET A 270 2.27 -5.45 -15.39
CA MET A 270 2.00 -4.57 -16.53
C MET A 270 0.51 -4.56 -16.86
N THR A 271 -0.08 -3.39 -16.92
CA THR A 271 -1.53 -3.26 -17.10
C THR A 271 -1.90 -2.45 -18.33
N SER A 272 -2.99 -2.85 -18.98
CA SER A 272 -3.76 -2.03 -19.93
C SER A 272 -5.23 -2.12 -19.52
N ILE A 273 -5.61 -1.36 -18.48
CA ILE A 273 -6.95 -1.38 -17.86
C ILE A 273 -7.52 0.03 -17.85
N GLY A 274 -8.77 0.16 -18.33
CA GLY A 274 -9.53 1.40 -18.33
C GLY A 274 -9.34 2.24 -19.60
N ASP A 275 -10.19 3.24 -19.76
CA ASP A 275 -10.15 4.18 -20.87
C ASP A 275 -9.02 5.18 -20.64
N ALA A 276 -7.90 5.00 -21.33
CA ALA A 276 -6.80 5.96 -21.34
C ALA A 276 -7.21 7.23 -22.12
N GLN A 277 -8.13 8.01 -21.57
CA GLN A 277 -8.40 9.35 -22.06
C GLN A 277 -7.31 10.30 -21.55
N SER A 278 -6.23 10.38 -22.29
CA SER A 278 -5.22 11.43 -22.08
C SER A 278 -5.37 12.45 -23.19
N GLU A 279 -6.22 13.43 -22.96
CA GLU A 279 -6.33 14.64 -23.79
C GLU A 279 -5.00 15.39 -23.89
N VAL A 280 -4.08 15.13 -22.96
CA VAL A 280 -2.79 15.84 -22.81
C VAL A 280 -1.81 15.55 -23.96
N ASN A 281 -1.90 14.38 -24.63
CA ASN A 281 -0.94 13.99 -25.67
C ASN A 281 -1.50 13.97 -27.11
N GLY A 282 -2.77 14.34 -27.33
CA GLY A 282 -3.39 14.35 -28.67
C GLY A 282 -3.43 12.98 -29.37
N LEU A 283 -3.19 11.89 -28.64
CA LEU A 283 -3.29 10.53 -29.16
C LEU A 283 -4.67 9.96 -28.91
N SER A 284 -5.18 9.16 -29.88
CA SER A 284 -6.42 8.41 -29.68
C SER A 284 -6.26 7.35 -28.58
N SER A 285 -7.36 7.01 -27.88
CA SER A 285 -7.37 5.94 -26.87
C SER A 285 -6.79 4.62 -27.41
N PHE A 286 -7.09 4.28 -28.66
CA PHE A 286 -6.51 3.13 -29.35
C PHE A 286 -4.98 3.21 -29.49
N ALA A 287 -4.43 4.37 -29.83
CA ALA A 287 -2.96 4.52 -29.96
C ALA A 287 -2.26 4.33 -28.62
N ILE A 288 -2.80 4.87 -27.53
CA ILE A 288 -2.26 4.70 -26.17
C ILE A 288 -2.32 3.23 -25.75
N GLU A 289 -3.44 2.57 -26.02
CA GLU A 289 -3.60 1.14 -25.77
C GLU A 289 -2.54 0.33 -26.50
N MET A 290 -2.32 0.58 -27.80
CA MET A 290 -1.32 -0.11 -28.59
C MET A 290 0.12 0.13 -28.07
N LEU A 291 0.44 1.32 -27.58
CA LEU A 291 1.71 1.60 -26.94
C LEU A 291 1.90 0.80 -25.63
N ASN A 292 0.86 0.63 -24.84
CA ASN A 292 0.91 -0.20 -23.62
C ASN A 292 1.10 -1.68 -23.99
N ILE A 293 0.38 -2.17 -24.98
CA ILE A 293 0.55 -3.53 -25.51
C ILE A 293 1.99 -3.74 -26.05
N ASP A 294 2.55 -2.77 -26.76
CA ASP A 294 3.94 -2.84 -27.26
C ASP A 294 4.95 -2.94 -26.11
N LYS A 295 4.76 -2.19 -25.01
CA LYS A 295 5.59 -2.31 -23.80
C LYS A 295 5.53 -3.72 -23.21
N ILE A 296 4.31 -4.27 -23.03
CA ILE A 296 4.10 -5.65 -22.55
C ILE A 296 4.84 -6.63 -23.46
N LEU A 297 4.68 -6.53 -24.77
CA LEU A 297 5.32 -7.43 -25.72
C LEU A 297 6.85 -7.33 -25.72
N LYS A 298 7.41 -6.14 -25.50
CA LYS A 298 8.86 -5.94 -25.34
C LYS A 298 9.39 -6.61 -24.07
N ALA A 299 8.71 -6.45 -22.95
CA ALA A 299 9.06 -7.09 -21.69
C ALA A 299 9.00 -8.63 -21.81
N VAL A 300 7.93 -9.16 -22.40
CA VAL A 300 7.77 -10.59 -22.66
C VAL A 300 8.90 -11.14 -23.54
N LYS A 301 9.22 -10.47 -24.64
CA LYS A 301 10.28 -10.90 -25.58
C LYS A 301 11.68 -10.80 -24.98
N SER A 302 11.91 -9.93 -24.00
CA SER A 302 13.18 -9.87 -23.27
C SER A 302 13.32 -10.98 -22.21
N GLY A 303 12.28 -11.78 -21.99
CA GLY A 303 12.28 -12.87 -21.01
C GLY A 303 11.95 -12.42 -19.58
N GLN A 304 11.46 -11.18 -19.39
CA GLN A 304 11.06 -10.67 -18.10
C GLN A 304 9.82 -11.43 -17.58
N LYS A 305 9.85 -11.84 -16.31
CA LYS A 305 8.72 -12.50 -15.67
C LYS A 305 7.69 -11.47 -15.23
N ILE A 306 6.66 -11.27 -16.02
CA ILE A 306 5.61 -10.30 -15.76
C ILE A 306 4.26 -10.96 -15.47
N LEU A 307 3.36 -10.20 -14.84
CA LEU A 307 1.92 -10.44 -14.86
C LEU A 307 1.27 -9.39 -15.78
N ALA A 308 0.77 -9.84 -16.93
CA ALA A 308 0.07 -8.97 -17.88
C ALA A 308 -1.44 -8.98 -17.62
N LEU A 309 -2.02 -7.81 -17.35
CA LEU A 309 -3.46 -7.61 -17.10
C LEU A 309 -4.03 -6.68 -18.17
N VAL A 310 -4.85 -7.21 -19.08
CA VAL A 310 -5.34 -6.47 -20.24
C VAL A 310 -6.86 -6.53 -20.31
N ASP A 311 -7.49 -5.37 -20.25
CA ASP A 311 -8.94 -5.23 -20.27
C ASP A 311 -9.44 -4.84 -21.66
N GLU A 312 -10.25 -5.69 -22.27
CA GLU A 312 -10.96 -5.49 -23.54
C GLU A 312 -10.09 -4.96 -24.70
N LEU A 313 -8.94 -5.64 -24.95
CA LEU A 313 -7.98 -5.25 -25.99
C LEU A 313 -8.65 -4.93 -27.33
N ALA A 314 -8.29 -3.77 -27.87
CA ALA A 314 -8.76 -3.25 -29.17
C ALA A 314 -10.27 -2.99 -29.25
N ARG A 315 -10.92 -2.62 -28.12
CA ARG A 315 -12.36 -2.35 -28.05
C ARG A 315 -12.84 -1.27 -29.03
N THR A 316 -11.98 -0.29 -29.31
CA THR A 316 -12.35 0.89 -30.10
C THR A 316 -12.02 0.76 -31.60
N THR A 317 -11.66 -0.44 -32.08
CA THR A 317 -11.38 -0.69 -33.51
C THR A 317 -12.43 -1.59 -34.17
N ASN A 318 -12.26 -1.85 -35.47
CA ASN A 318 -13.12 -2.76 -36.22
C ASN A 318 -13.14 -4.17 -35.58
N PRO A 319 -14.27 -4.83 -35.39
CA PRO A 319 -14.37 -6.14 -34.73
C PRO A 319 -13.47 -7.25 -35.34
N SER A 320 -13.28 -7.25 -36.65
CA SER A 320 -12.41 -8.23 -37.31
C SER A 320 -10.93 -7.99 -37.01
N GLU A 321 -10.49 -6.74 -36.99
CA GLU A 321 -9.13 -6.35 -36.62
C GLU A 321 -8.89 -6.55 -35.10
N GLY A 322 -9.84 -6.16 -34.26
CA GLY A 322 -9.77 -6.36 -32.82
C GLY A 322 -9.57 -7.83 -32.44
N ARG A 323 -10.40 -8.71 -33.04
CA ARG A 323 -10.25 -10.17 -32.88
C ARG A 323 -8.87 -10.68 -33.33
N ALA A 324 -8.37 -10.17 -34.46
CA ALA A 324 -7.04 -10.55 -34.95
C ALA A 324 -5.93 -10.10 -33.99
N LEU A 325 -6.01 -8.89 -33.46
CA LEU A 325 -5.07 -8.36 -32.46
C LEU A 325 -5.06 -9.19 -31.17
N VAL A 326 -6.24 -9.53 -30.64
CA VAL A 326 -6.36 -10.37 -29.42
C VAL A 326 -5.75 -11.75 -29.67
N ASN A 327 -6.05 -12.41 -30.81
CA ASN A 327 -5.46 -13.71 -31.16
C ASN A 327 -3.93 -13.62 -31.30
N ALA A 328 -3.40 -12.59 -31.94
CA ALA A 328 -1.96 -12.39 -32.13
C ALA A 328 -1.26 -12.17 -30.75
N PHE A 329 -1.87 -11.35 -29.89
CA PHE A 329 -1.36 -11.08 -28.56
C PHE A 329 -1.27 -12.36 -27.72
N ILE A 330 -2.38 -13.11 -27.60
CA ILE A 330 -2.40 -14.39 -26.87
C ILE A 330 -1.36 -15.38 -27.42
N LYS A 331 -1.20 -15.49 -28.75
CA LYS A 331 -0.20 -16.38 -29.37
C LYS A 331 1.25 -16.01 -28.96
N ILE A 332 1.55 -14.72 -28.85
CA ILE A 332 2.88 -14.27 -28.44
C ILE A 332 3.08 -14.59 -26.96
N LEU A 333 2.12 -14.25 -26.11
CA LEU A 333 2.21 -14.55 -24.66
C LEU A 333 2.37 -16.05 -24.38
N SER A 334 1.62 -16.90 -25.11
CA SER A 334 1.71 -18.35 -24.98
C SER A 334 3.10 -18.91 -25.37
N ARG A 335 3.73 -18.35 -26.43
CA ARG A 335 5.09 -18.77 -26.85
C ARG A 335 6.16 -18.43 -25.81
N HIS A 336 5.93 -17.42 -25.00
CA HIS A 336 6.87 -16.94 -23.98
C HIS A 336 6.45 -17.34 -22.56
N ALA A 337 5.50 -18.27 -22.40
CA ALA A 337 5.04 -18.75 -21.10
C ALA A 337 4.75 -17.59 -20.12
N THR A 338 3.90 -16.63 -20.55
CA THR A 338 3.66 -15.40 -19.80
C THR A 338 2.36 -15.48 -19.01
N ARG A 339 2.43 -15.23 -17.70
CA ARG A 339 1.26 -15.11 -16.84
C ARG A 339 0.42 -13.92 -17.28
N SER A 340 -0.82 -14.18 -17.63
CA SER A 340 -1.69 -13.11 -18.11
C SER A 340 -3.16 -13.41 -17.89
N LEU A 341 -3.91 -12.34 -17.62
CA LEU A 341 -5.37 -12.31 -17.59
C LEU A 341 -5.83 -11.27 -18.60
N ILE A 342 -6.56 -11.71 -19.58
CA ILE A 342 -7.01 -10.89 -20.72
C ILE A 342 -8.53 -10.97 -20.76
N THR A 343 -9.21 -9.84 -20.77
CA THR A 343 -10.66 -9.83 -20.99
C THR A 343 -10.98 -9.51 -22.44
N THR A 344 -12.08 -10.03 -22.92
CA THR A 344 -12.58 -9.71 -24.26
C THR A 344 -14.10 -9.87 -24.37
N HIS A 345 -14.68 -9.11 -25.27
CA HIS A 345 -16.05 -9.28 -25.74
C HIS A 345 -16.12 -9.86 -27.16
N TYR A 346 -14.97 -10.15 -27.79
CA TYR A 346 -14.93 -10.71 -29.13
C TYR A 346 -15.18 -12.21 -29.13
N ASN A 347 -16.05 -12.65 -30.05
CA ASN A 347 -16.23 -14.05 -30.41
C ASN A 347 -15.11 -14.54 -31.35
N GLY A 348 -14.91 -15.86 -31.42
CA GLY A 348 -14.00 -16.48 -32.37
C GLY A 348 -12.51 -16.26 -32.07
N ILE A 349 -12.14 -16.18 -30.81
CA ILE A 349 -10.74 -16.22 -30.38
C ILE A 349 -10.29 -17.69 -30.44
N THR A 350 -9.39 -18.00 -31.36
CA THR A 350 -8.90 -19.38 -31.64
C THR A 350 -7.52 -19.66 -31.06
N ALA A 351 -6.83 -18.64 -30.55
CA ALA A 351 -5.53 -18.80 -29.92
C ALA A 351 -5.61 -19.73 -28.69
N GLN A 352 -4.57 -20.57 -28.53
CA GLN A 352 -4.49 -21.50 -27.39
C GLN A 352 -4.31 -20.73 -26.07
N CYS A 353 -5.27 -20.85 -25.16
CA CYS A 353 -5.29 -20.23 -23.86
C CYS A 353 -6.25 -20.99 -22.93
N ASN A 354 -6.12 -20.77 -21.63
CA ASN A 354 -7.18 -21.16 -20.69
C ASN A 354 -8.37 -20.22 -20.84
N ARG A 355 -9.57 -20.74 -20.88
CA ARG A 355 -10.79 -19.96 -21.01
C ARG A 355 -11.57 -19.97 -19.72
N LEU A 356 -11.82 -18.77 -19.22
CA LEU A 356 -12.66 -18.51 -18.07
C LEU A 356 -13.86 -17.69 -18.51
N ARG A 357 -15.01 -17.97 -17.94
CA ARG A 357 -16.23 -17.20 -18.17
C ARG A 357 -16.81 -16.74 -16.85
N VAL A 358 -17.17 -15.48 -16.75
CA VAL A 358 -18.04 -15.02 -15.67
C VAL A 358 -19.44 -15.52 -15.93
N LYS A 359 -20.08 -16.17 -14.95
CA LYS A 359 -21.43 -16.75 -15.13
C LYS A 359 -22.47 -15.76 -15.55
N GLY A 360 -22.39 -14.50 -15.09
CA GLY A 360 -23.29 -13.42 -15.48
C GLY A 360 -24.66 -13.50 -14.83
N LEU A 361 -25.69 -13.06 -15.56
CA LEU A 361 -27.06 -12.95 -15.06
C LEU A 361 -27.73 -14.34 -14.90
N GLN A 362 -28.12 -14.69 -13.69
CA GLN A 362 -28.79 -15.96 -13.33
C GLN A 362 -30.17 -15.67 -12.76
N VAL A 363 -31.18 -15.60 -13.64
CA VAL A 363 -32.55 -15.27 -13.26
C VAL A 363 -33.37 -16.56 -13.08
N PRO A 364 -33.92 -16.85 -11.89
CA PRO A 364 -34.85 -17.95 -11.72
C PRO A 364 -36.12 -17.76 -12.54
N GLU A 365 -36.72 -18.85 -13.06
CA GLU A 365 -37.95 -18.80 -13.81
C GLU A 365 -39.06 -18.07 -13.05
N GLY A 366 -39.80 -17.19 -13.73
CA GLY A 366 -40.91 -16.44 -13.15
C GLY A 366 -40.51 -15.24 -12.28
N THR A 367 -39.21 -14.94 -12.17
CA THR A 367 -38.74 -13.81 -11.38
C THR A 367 -38.71 -12.52 -12.20
N LYS A 368 -39.31 -11.44 -11.66
CA LYS A 368 -39.25 -10.11 -12.29
C LYS A 368 -37.94 -9.43 -11.82
N VAL A 369 -37.04 -9.23 -12.77
CA VAL A 369 -35.80 -8.45 -12.54
C VAL A 369 -36.05 -6.99 -12.90
N THR A 370 -35.55 -6.08 -12.10
CA THR A 370 -35.61 -4.62 -12.28
C THR A 370 -34.22 -4.01 -12.14
N PRO A 371 -33.99 -2.78 -12.61
CA PRO A 371 -32.69 -2.11 -12.44
C PRO A 371 -32.21 -2.06 -11.00
N GLU A 372 -33.12 -1.99 -10.02
CA GLU A 372 -32.78 -1.90 -8.60
C GLU A 372 -32.35 -3.24 -8.00
N ASN A 373 -32.80 -4.37 -8.57
CA ASN A 373 -32.54 -5.70 -8.02
C ASN A 373 -31.62 -6.57 -8.91
N ILE A 374 -31.23 -6.15 -10.11
CA ILE A 374 -30.44 -6.92 -11.07
C ILE A 374 -29.15 -7.47 -10.46
N ASN A 375 -28.47 -6.67 -9.61
CA ASN A 375 -27.22 -7.07 -8.97
C ASN A 375 -27.37 -8.31 -8.05
N ARG A 376 -28.58 -8.62 -7.58
CA ARG A 376 -28.84 -9.81 -6.74
C ARG A 376 -28.87 -11.11 -7.56
N TYR A 377 -29.02 -10.98 -8.88
CA TYR A 377 -29.06 -12.10 -9.82
C TYR A 377 -27.80 -12.21 -10.67
N MET A 378 -26.82 -11.34 -10.43
CA MET A 378 -25.49 -11.45 -11.04
C MET A 378 -24.63 -12.45 -10.27
N ASP A 379 -24.17 -13.50 -10.95
CA ASP A 379 -23.16 -14.43 -10.42
C ASP A 379 -21.80 -14.10 -11.03
N TYR A 380 -20.91 -13.55 -10.19
CA TYR A 380 -19.56 -13.14 -10.59
C TYR A 380 -18.53 -14.25 -10.58
N SER A 381 -18.93 -15.51 -10.28
CA SER A 381 -18.03 -16.67 -10.27
C SER A 381 -17.39 -16.87 -11.64
N LEU A 382 -16.10 -17.24 -11.61
CA LEU A 382 -15.36 -17.65 -12.80
C LEU A 382 -15.49 -19.16 -13.00
N VAL A 383 -15.88 -19.59 -14.19
CA VAL A 383 -15.97 -21.01 -14.57
C VAL A 383 -15.10 -21.29 -15.79
N HIS A 384 -14.45 -22.46 -15.79
CA HIS A 384 -13.77 -22.94 -17.00
C HIS A 384 -14.78 -23.24 -18.11
N THR A 385 -14.47 -22.83 -19.30
CA THR A 385 -15.32 -23.09 -20.49
C THR A 385 -14.48 -23.52 -21.68
N THR A 386 -15.06 -24.35 -22.50
CA THR A 386 -14.53 -24.70 -23.84
C THR A 386 -15.24 -23.93 -24.95
N GLU A 387 -16.28 -23.19 -24.59
CA GLU A 387 -17.08 -22.43 -25.57
C GLU A 387 -16.30 -21.23 -26.10
N GLU A 388 -16.35 -21.03 -27.41
CA GLU A 388 -15.73 -19.90 -28.10
C GLU A 388 -16.66 -18.69 -28.16
N GLU A 389 -17.94 -18.88 -27.84
CA GLU A 389 -18.95 -17.83 -27.89
C GLU A 389 -19.01 -17.07 -26.55
N VAL A 390 -19.06 -15.76 -26.66
CA VAL A 390 -19.28 -14.84 -25.53
C VAL A 390 -20.79 -14.71 -25.31
N PRO A 391 -21.29 -14.80 -24.07
CA PRO A 391 -22.73 -14.63 -23.79
C PRO A 391 -23.26 -13.29 -24.28
N THR A 392 -24.42 -13.32 -24.93
CA THR A 392 -25.11 -12.13 -25.46
C THR A 392 -26.24 -11.71 -24.51
N GLU A 393 -25.89 -11.10 -23.38
CA GLU A 393 -26.85 -10.65 -22.36
C GLU A 393 -27.29 -9.19 -22.57
N GLY A 394 -26.67 -8.47 -23.53
CA GLY A 394 -26.90 -7.03 -23.73
C GLY A 394 -28.35 -6.64 -23.96
N LEU A 395 -29.09 -7.39 -24.80
CA LEU A 395 -30.50 -7.13 -25.04
C LEU A 395 -31.38 -7.42 -23.82
N THR A 396 -31.10 -8.49 -23.10
CA THR A 396 -31.81 -8.84 -21.86
C THR A 396 -31.60 -7.77 -20.77
N ILE A 397 -30.38 -7.27 -20.63
CA ILE A 397 -30.07 -6.17 -19.72
C ILE A 397 -30.80 -4.89 -20.15
N ALA A 398 -30.77 -4.54 -21.43
CA ALA A 398 -31.50 -3.36 -21.96
C ALA A 398 -33.01 -3.45 -21.70
N GLU A 399 -33.61 -4.61 -21.86
CA GLU A 399 -35.01 -4.89 -21.54
C GLU A 399 -35.32 -4.70 -20.04
N ILE A 400 -34.45 -5.20 -19.16
CA ILE A 400 -34.58 -5.01 -17.72
C ILE A 400 -34.51 -3.52 -17.35
N PHE A 401 -33.67 -2.74 -18.02
CA PHE A 401 -33.57 -1.29 -17.82
C PHE A 401 -34.74 -0.49 -18.42
N GLY A 402 -35.71 -1.18 -19.04
CA GLY A 402 -36.91 -0.54 -19.57
C GLY A 402 -36.66 0.28 -20.85
N ILE A 403 -35.66 -0.11 -21.63
CA ILE A 403 -35.45 0.48 -22.96
C ILE A 403 -36.64 0.14 -23.84
N ASP A 404 -36.97 1.02 -24.77
CA ASP A 404 -38.13 0.95 -25.68
C ASP A 404 -38.32 -0.45 -26.28
N GLU A 405 -39.53 -1.00 -26.11
CA GLU A 405 -39.86 -2.38 -26.51
C GLU A 405 -39.76 -2.61 -28.03
N GLU A 406 -40.10 -1.60 -28.84
CA GLU A 406 -39.99 -1.68 -30.31
C GLU A 406 -38.52 -1.75 -30.72
N PHE A 407 -37.67 -0.92 -30.12
CA PHE A 407 -36.23 -0.96 -30.35
C PHE A 407 -35.62 -2.32 -29.99
N ILE A 408 -35.96 -2.91 -28.84
CA ILE A 408 -35.45 -4.22 -28.40
C ILE A 408 -35.98 -5.32 -29.36
N SER A 409 -37.25 -5.27 -29.75
CA SER A 409 -37.87 -6.25 -30.67
C SER A 409 -37.18 -6.24 -32.04
N GLU A 410 -36.93 -5.06 -32.61
CA GLU A 410 -36.22 -4.94 -33.89
C GLU A 410 -34.78 -5.42 -33.80
N ALA A 411 -34.05 -5.09 -32.71
CA ALA A 411 -32.71 -5.57 -32.49
C ALA A 411 -32.62 -7.11 -32.39
N ARG A 412 -33.60 -7.76 -31.72
CA ARG A 412 -33.66 -9.23 -31.63
C ARG A 412 -33.87 -9.90 -33.01
N LYS A 413 -34.67 -9.27 -33.92
CA LYS A 413 -34.87 -9.78 -35.28
C LYS A 413 -33.59 -9.75 -36.13
N MET A 414 -32.64 -8.87 -35.81
CA MET A 414 -31.37 -8.73 -36.56
C MET A 414 -30.27 -9.67 -36.07
N ILE A 415 -30.40 -10.29 -34.91
CA ILE A 415 -29.42 -11.25 -34.35
C ILE A 415 -29.75 -12.70 -34.76
N ASN A 416 -31.04 -13.01 -35.03
CA ASN A 416 -31.50 -14.29 -35.54
C ASN A 416 -31.43 -14.30 -37.08
#